data_fa5664782d481a32ed1f634ec9224596
#
_entry.id   fa5664782d481a32ed1f634ec9224596
#
_cell.length_a   1.000
_cell.length_b   1.000
_cell.length_c   1.000
_cell.angle_alpha   90.00
_cell.angle_beta   90.00
_cell.angle_gamma   90.00
#
_symmetry.space_group_name_H-M   'P 1'
#
loop_
_entity.id
_entity.type
_entity.pdbx_description
1 polymer ?
#
loop_
_entity_poly.entity_id
_entity_poly.type
_entity_poly.pdbx_seq_one_letter_code
_entity_poly.pdbx_strand_id
1 'polypeptide(L)'
;MTIDLAPHLDLDGCVTHLRDLIRIPSVNPPEAAPDAAAGRDPRGGETAAARYCAAVLDGAGIETEVIEVTTPGRGSVFGRLRATGPATEPPLMLLSHIDVVPVDAESWSRDPFGGDLVDGVVWGRGAVDMKDMVAMELAVMLALKRSGVELRRDVIFAAVADEEAGGTHGARGLVDARPELFADADGRPAAAAINEVGGYSVTVGSRRFYTIQVAEKGIVWTRLRATGTPGHGSMPHDDNATIKLAAAVTALAEDQARRPARVVPAVRGFLATLGLDEVARLAETDPVAASAALNAAIPEPVLRRSIDAMLRDTATPTVLHAGKKVNVIAGSGEAEVDVRTLPGTDQEALLDHLQEVVGSNALVEPVISLPAVEWPDNAEIVGLMTDALRAADPDGTPATMMITPGTDAKALMDLGIPCYGFAPLRLEADVPFLSLFHGHDERVPVSALAFGLPVLAEVVARYAARP
;
A
#
# COMPACT_ATOMS: atom_id res chain seq x y z
N MET A 1 15.41 24.03 -19.17
CA MET A 1 14.07 24.26 -19.78
C MET A 1 13.02 23.64 -18.88
N THR A 2 11.94 24.31 -18.57
CA THR A 2 10.81 23.67 -17.87
C THR A 2 10.09 22.79 -18.89
N ILE A 3 10.05 21.50 -18.66
CA ILE A 3 9.34 20.56 -19.55
C ILE A 3 7.88 20.62 -19.16
N ASP A 4 7.04 21.11 -20.08
CA ASP A 4 5.60 21.21 -19.85
C ASP A 4 4.88 20.07 -20.59
N LEU A 5 4.40 19.07 -19.83
CA LEU A 5 3.57 17.99 -20.36
C LEU A 5 2.07 18.32 -20.37
N ALA A 6 1.64 19.43 -19.76
CA ALA A 6 0.22 19.75 -19.62
C ALA A 6 -0.56 19.72 -20.96
N PRO A 7 -0.01 20.19 -22.11
CA PRO A 7 -0.72 20.13 -23.39
C PRO A 7 -0.91 18.69 -23.94
N HIS A 8 -0.20 17.72 -23.37
CA HIS A 8 -0.22 16.31 -23.79
C HIS A 8 -0.98 15.41 -22.83
N LEU A 9 -1.42 15.94 -21.67
CA LEU A 9 -2.23 15.21 -20.72
C LEU A 9 -3.67 15.09 -21.20
N ASP A 10 -4.29 13.95 -20.93
CA ASP A 10 -5.66 13.64 -21.31
C ASP A 10 -6.40 13.14 -20.05
N LEU A 11 -7.06 14.07 -19.35
CA LEU A 11 -7.82 13.76 -18.13
C LEU A 11 -9.03 12.86 -18.46
N ASP A 12 -9.74 13.13 -19.55
CA ASP A 12 -10.90 12.32 -19.93
C ASP A 12 -10.48 10.88 -20.29
N GLY A 13 -9.33 10.73 -20.94
CA GLY A 13 -8.70 9.45 -21.19
C GLY A 13 -8.31 8.75 -19.90
N CYS A 14 -7.70 9.45 -18.94
CA CYS A 14 -7.36 8.92 -17.62
C CYS A 14 -8.61 8.41 -16.87
N VAL A 15 -9.68 9.20 -16.82
CA VAL A 15 -10.97 8.80 -16.22
C VAL A 15 -11.57 7.60 -16.94
N THR A 16 -11.45 7.53 -18.26
CA THR A 16 -11.91 6.38 -19.06
C THR A 16 -11.13 5.13 -18.70
N HIS A 17 -9.78 5.20 -18.63
CA HIS A 17 -8.94 4.07 -18.24
C HIS A 17 -9.26 3.58 -16.82
N LEU A 18 -9.45 4.48 -15.86
CA LEU A 18 -9.86 4.11 -14.50
C LEU A 18 -11.17 3.33 -14.51
N ARG A 19 -12.20 3.85 -15.19
CA ARG A 19 -13.51 3.21 -15.27
C ARG A 19 -13.47 1.84 -15.94
N ASP A 20 -12.68 1.71 -17.00
CA ASP A 20 -12.53 0.43 -17.72
C ASP A 20 -11.76 -0.58 -16.89
N LEU A 21 -10.72 -0.16 -16.15
CA LEU A 21 -9.99 -1.02 -15.21
C LEU A 21 -10.90 -1.49 -14.05
N ILE A 22 -11.74 -0.62 -13.50
CA ILE A 22 -12.74 -1.01 -12.47
C ILE A 22 -13.68 -2.09 -13.01
N ARG A 23 -14.11 -1.99 -14.28
CA ARG A 23 -14.98 -2.97 -14.94
C ARG A 23 -14.35 -4.33 -15.19
N ILE A 24 -13.05 -4.45 -14.95
CA ILE A 24 -12.32 -5.71 -14.97
C ILE A 24 -12.18 -6.17 -13.51
N PRO A 25 -13.00 -7.13 -13.01
CA PRO A 25 -12.93 -7.61 -11.63
C PRO A 25 -11.68 -8.46 -11.41
N SER A 26 -10.57 -7.81 -11.10
CA SER A 26 -9.28 -8.46 -10.79
C SER A 26 -9.18 -8.78 -9.29
N VAL A 27 -10.18 -9.49 -8.75
CA VAL A 27 -10.29 -9.82 -7.33
C VAL A 27 -9.22 -10.80 -6.91
N ASN A 28 -8.58 -10.54 -5.78
CA ASN A 28 -7.57 -11.37 -5.17
C ASN A 28 -7.99 -11.75 -3.72
N PRO A 29 -8.11 -13.03 -3.36
CA PRO A 29 -7.82 -14.19 -4.23
C PRO A 29 -8.91 -14.42 -5.29
N PRO A 30 -8.57 -15.03 -6.43
CA PRO A 30 -9.52 -15.23 -7.54
C PRO A 30 -10.77 -16.03 -7.18
N GLU A 31 -10.69 -16.89 -6.16
CA GLU A 31 -11.82 -17.70 -5.67
C GLU A 31 -12.92 -16.84 -5.02
N ALA A 32 -12.59 -15.63 -4.60
CA ALA A 32 -13.52 -14.66 -4.02
C ALA A 32 -14.14 -13.72 -5.08
N ALA A 33 -13.75 -13.87 -6.35
CA ALA A 33 -14.33 -13.06 -7.43
C ALA A 33 -15.83 -13.36 -7.62
N PRO A 34 -16.64 -12.38 -8.05
CA PRO A 34 -18.00 -12.64 -8.49
C PRO A 34 -18.03 -13.78 -9.52
N ASP A 35 -19.01 -14.70 -9.37
CA ASP A 35 -19.14 -15.88 -10.24
C ASP A 35 -17.97 -16.89 -10.22
N ALA A 36 -17.09 -16.84 -9.21
CA ALA A 36 -16.02 -17.82 -9.03
C ALA A 36 -16.54 -19.28 -9.05
N ALA A 37 -17.74 -19.51 -8.49
CA ALA A 37 -18.41 -20.81 -8.50
C ALA A 37 -18.82 -21.29 -9.91
N ALA A 38 -18.94 -20.38 -10.88
CA ALA A 38 -19.23 -20.69 -12.30
C ALA A 38 -17.94 -20.85 -13.13
N GLY A 39 -16.76 -20.80 -12.48
CA GLY A 39 -15.51 -21.18 -13.08
C GLY A 39 -14.63 -20.07 -13.63
N ARG A 40 -14.96 -18.83 -13.51
CA ARG A 40 -14.21 -17.56 -13.70
C ARG A 40 -15.14 -16.46 -14.15
N ASP A 41 -14.95 -15.25 -13.65
CA ASP A 41 -15.62 -14.08 -14.23
C ASP A 41 -15.09 -13.88 -15.66
N PRO A 42 -15.96 -13.97 -16.70
CA PRO A 42 -15.52 -13.81 -18.09
C PRO A 42 -15.00 -12.39 -18.40
N ARG A 43 -15.23 -11.42 -17.50
CA ARG A 43 -14.78 -10.03 -17.62
C ARG A 43 -13.39 -9.81 -17.02
N GLY A 44 -12.90 -10.76 -16.18
CA GLY A 44 -11.99 -10.42 -15.15
C GLY A 44 -10.70 -11.21 -15.02
N GLY A 45 -10.05 -10.87 -13.91
CA GLY A 45 -8.76 -11.36 -13.49
C GLY A 45 -7.62 -10.40 -13.81
N GLU A 46 -6.52 -10.57 -13.09
CA GLU A 46 -5.34 -9.71 -13.18
C GLU A 46 -4.74 -9.70 -14.59
N THR A 47 -4.63 -10.88 -15.24
CA THR A 47 -4.14 -10.95 -16.62
C THR A 47 -5.01 -10.16 -17.60
N ALA A 48 -6.33 -10.05 -17.37
CA ALA A 48 -7.20 -9.23 -18.21
C ALA A 48 -6.91 -7.73 -18.01
N ALA A 49 -6.70 -7.29 -16.77
CA ALA A 49 -6.29 -5.91 -16.45
C ALA A 49 -4.90 -5.59 -17.03
N ALA A 50 -3.94 -6.52 -16.90
CA ALA A 50 -2.60 -6.39 -17.49
C ALA A 50 -2.66 -6.24 -19.02
N ARG A 51 -3.48 -7.06 -19.70
CA ARG A 51 -3.68 -6.98 -21.17
C ARG A 51 -4.37 -5.70 -21.59
N TYR A 52 -5.28 -5.16 -20.78
CA TYR A 52 -5.87 -3.85 -21.03
C TYR A 52 -4.80 -2.77 -21.04
N CYS A 53 -3.95 -2.69 -20.01
CA CYS A 53 -2.85 -1.74 -19.93
C CYS A 53 -1.87 -1.91 -21.11
N ALA A 54 -1.50 -3.16 -21.44
CA ALA A 54 -0.65 -3.46 -22.58
C ALA A 54 -1.26 -2.93 -23.89
N ALA A 55 -2.54 -3.19 -24.16
CA ALA A 55 -3.21 -2.74 -25.37
C ALA A 55 -3.23 -1.20 -25.49
N VAL A 56 -3.40 -0.48 -24.38
CA VAL A 56 -3.35 0.99 -24.34
C VAL A 56 -1.95 1.49 -24.71
N LEU A 57 -0.90 0.93 -24.11
CA LEU A 57 0.49 1.33 -24.35
C LEU A 57 0.99 0.93 -25.73
N ASP A 58 0.71 -0.30 -26.19
CA ASP A 58 1.06 -0.79 -27.52
C ASP A 58 0.39 0.04 -28.62
N GLY A 59 -0.87 0.43 -28.40
CA GLY A 59 -1.61 1.33 -29.32
C GLY A 59 -0.93 2.69 -29.50
N ALA A 60 -0.12 3.12 -28.54
CA ALA A 60 0.70 4.33 -28.64
C ALA A 60 2.14 4.05 -29.12
N GLY A 61 2.48 2.80 -29.43
CA GLY A 61 3.84 2.38 -29.83
C GLY A 61 4.84 2.40 -28.68
N ILE A 62 4.38 2.08 -27.45
CA ILE A 62 5.20 1.80 -26.27
C ILE A 62 5.29 0.29 -26.15
N GLU A 63 6.50 -0.26 -26.17
CA GLU A 63 6.75 -1.71 -26.07
C GLU A 63 6.25 -2.25 -24.72
N THR A 64 5.50 -3.34 -24.74
CA THR A 64 4.99 -3.99 -23.51
C THR A 64 5.27 -5.49 -23.46
N GLU A 65 5.27 -6.03 -22.24
CA GLU A 65 5.32 -7.46 -21.97
C GLU A 65 4.31 -7.80 -20.89
N VAL A 66 3.40 -8.76 -21.15
CA VAL A 66 2.49 -9.33 -20.15
C VAL A 66 3.08 -10.65 -19.66
N ILE A 67 3.24 -10.79 -18.33
CA ILE A 67 4.01 -11.87 -17.74
C ILE A 67 3.19 -12.56 -16.65
N GLU A 68 3.16 -13.89 -16.67
CA GLU A 68 2.61 -14.74 -15.63
C GLU A 68 3.75 -15.61 -15.07
N VAL A 69 4.31 -15.23 -13.89
CA VAL A 69 5.51 -15.92 -13.37
C VAL A 69 5.20 -17.25 -12.68
N THR A 70 4.02 -17.42 -12.13
CA THR A 70 3.71 -18.57 -11.27
C THR A 70 2.47 -19.33 -11.71
N THR A 71 1.34 -18.64 -11.83
CA THR A 71 0.03 -19.25 -12.06
C THR A 71 -0.68 -18.54 -13.20
N PRO A 72 -1.27 -19.28 -14.18
CA PRO A 72 -2.10 -18.69 -15.21
C PRO A 72 -3.25 -17.85 -14.66
N GLY A 73 -3.46 -16.66 -15.23
CA GLY A 73 -4.48 -15.70 -14.79
C GLY A 73 -3.97 -14.66 -13.78
N ARG A 74 -2.75 -14.82 -13.26
CA ARG A 74 -2.08 -13.91 -12.32
C ARG A 74 -1.01 -13.10 -13.07
N GLY A 75 -1.41 -12.36 -14.09
CA GLY A 75 -0.51 -11.65 -14.98
C GLY A 75 -0.25 -10.20 -14.57
N SER A 76 0.99 -9.79 -14.71
CA SER A 76 1.47 -8.42 -14.60
C SER A 76 1.84 -7.87 -15.97
N VAL A 77 1.97 -6.55 -16.12
CA VAL A 77 2.42 -5.92 -17.37
C VAL A 77 3.55 -4.94 -17.10
N PHE A 78 4.54 -4.97 -17.97
CA PHE A 78 5.63 -3.99 -18.05
C PHE A 78 5.57 -3.26 -19.38
N GLY A 79 5.64 -1.92 -19.34
CA GLY A 79 5.77 -1.05 -20.49
C GLY A 79 7.04 -0.21 -20.37
N ARG A 80 7.71 0.12 -21.48
CA ARG A 80 8.97 0.85 -21.41
C ARG A 80 9.07 1.96 -22.45
N LEU A 81 9.32 3.18 -21.96
CA LEU A 81 9.85 4.28 -22.76
C LEU A 81 11.36 4.34 -22.60
N ARG A 82 12.08 4.12 -23.67
CA ARG A 82 13.53 4.13 -23.69
C ARG A 82 14.08 5.54 -23.64
N ALA A 83 15.24 5.72 -23.02
CA ALA A 83 16.04 6.93 -23.09
C ALA A 83 16.31 7.33 -24.55
N THR A 84 16.35 8.63 -24.83
CA THR A 84 16.68 9.16 -26.15
C THR A 84 18.19 9.11 -26.35
N GLY A 85 18.66 8.12 -27.11
CA GLY A 85 20.09 7.77 -27.21
C GLY A 85 20.59 6.97 -26.01
N PRO A 86 21.89 6.94 -25.72
CA PRO A 86 22.44 6.24 -24.55
C PRO A 86 21.84 6.79 -23.24
N ALA A 87 21.34 5.91 -22.38
CA ALA A 87 20.84 6.29 -21.06
C ALA A 87 22.00 6.76 -20.18
N THR A 88 21.88 7.98 -19.65
CA THR A 88 22.91 8.56 -18.77
C THR A 88 22.64 8.23 -17.30
N GLU A 89 21.42 7.87 -16.98
CA GLU A 89 20.94 7.61 -15.61
C GLU A 89 20.18 6.26 -15.56
N PRO A 90 20.13 5.58 -14.41
CA PRO A 90 19.28 4.39 -14.23
C PRO A 90 17.80 4.73 -14.38
N PRO A 91 16.92 3.74 -14.69
CA PRO A 91 15.50 3.97 -14.94
C PRO A 91 14.75 4.63 -13.78
N LEU A 92 13.63 5.29 -14.13
CA LEU A 92 12.53 5.55 -13.22
C LEU A 92 11.46 4.47 -13.41
N MET A 93 10.91 3.94 -12.32
CA MET A 93 9.79 3.01 -12.35
C MET A 93 8.51 3.70 -11.86
N LEU A 94 7.41 3.47 -12.56
CA LEU A 94 6.04 3.75 -12.13
C LEU A 94 5.46 2.37 -11.78
N LEU A 95 5.24 2.13 -10.49
CA LEU A 95 4.84 0.82 -9.97
C LEU A 95 3.44 0.92 -9.38
N SER A 96 2.55 0.10 -9.86
CA SER A 96 1.17 0.01 -9.36
C SER A 96 0.70 -1.44 -9.35
N HIS A 97 -0.32 -1.75 -8.56
CA HIS A 97 -0.96 -3.06 -8.62
C HIS A 97 -2.33 -2.98 -9.31
N ILE A 98 -2.74 -4.10 -9.90
CA ILE A 98 -3.98 -4.22 -10.66
C ILE A 98 -5.01 -5.13 -10.02
N ASP A 99 -4.62 -5.87 -8.99
CA ASP A 99 -5.56 -6.66 -8.19
C ASP A 99 -6.33 -5.77 -7.20
N VAL A 100 -7.38 -6.30 -6.66
CA VAL A 100 -8.26 -5.64 -5.69
C VAL A 100 -8.79 -6.65 -4.69
N VAL A 101 -9.05 -6.22 -3.45
CA VAL A 101 -9.68 -7.05 -2.42
C VAL A 101 -11.11 -7.46 -2.78
N PRO A 102 -11.64 -8.54 -2.18
CA PRO A 102 -13.02 -8.98 -2.36
C PRO A 102 -14.05 -7.91 -1.96
N VAL A 103 -15.25 -8.04 -2.49
CA VAL A 103 -16.37 -7.16 -2.18
C VAL A 103 -17.55 -7.95 -1.58
N ASP A 104 -18.23 -7.33 -0.63
CA ASP A 104 -19.57 -7.71 -0.22
C ASP A 104 -20.57 -6.81 -0.97
N ALA A 105 -21.00 -7.26 -2.14
CA ALA A 105 -21.81 -6.45 -3.05
C ALA A 105 -23.14 -5.97 -2.46
N GLU A 106 -23.70 -6.69 -1.47
CA GLU A 106 -24.95 -6.31 -0.80
C GLU A 106 -24.78 -5.05 0.08
N SER A 107 -23.54 -4.78 0.51
CA SER A 107 -23.18 -3.60 1.32
C SER A 107 -22.83 -2.37 0.48
N TRP A 108 -22.79 -2.49 -0.87
CA TRP A 108 -22.49 -1.37 -1.76
C TRP A 108 -23.75 -0.68 -2.25
N SER A 109 -23.71 0.65 -2.34
CA SER A 109 -24.82 1.44 -2.88
C SER A 109 -24.91 1.42 -4.42
N ARG A 110 -23.83 0.97 -5.09
CA ARG A 110 -23.68 0.83 -6.56
C ARG A 110 -22.95 -0.46 -6.89
N ASP A 111 -23.00 -0.87 -8.18
CA ASP A 111 -22.18 -1.99 -8.64
C ASP A 111 -20.67 -1.71 -8.38
N PRO A 112 -20.00 -2.50 -7.52
CA PRO A 112 -18.59 -2.30 -7.22
C PRO A 112 -17.67 -2.44 -8.44
N PHE A 113 -18.12 -3.06 -9.51
CA PHE A 113 -17.40 -3.20 -10.77
C PHE A 113 -18.08 -2.49 -11.95
N GLY A 114 -18.98 -1.55 -11.66
CA GLY A 114 -19.67 -0.76 -12.71
C GLY A 114 -18.80 0.33 -13.32
N GLY A 115 -17.83 0.87 -12.57
CA GLY A 115 -17.04 2.03 -12.99
C GLY A 115 -17.94 3.24 -13.27
N ASP A 116 -18.95 3.47 -12.44
CA ASP A 116 -19.92 4.53 -12.62
C ASP A 116 -19.27 5.91 -12.43
N LEU A 117 -19.60 6.84 -13.32
CA LEU A 117 -19.27 8.26 -13.17
C LEU A 117 -20.56 9.02 -12.84
N VAL A 118 -20.69 9.45 -11.60
CA VAL A 118 -21.88 10.15 -11.09
C VAL A 118 -21.47 11.39 -10.35
N ASP A 119 -22.03 12.53 -10.73
CA ASP A 119 -21.78 13.85 -10.12
C ASP A 119 -20.28 14.18 -10.02
N GLY A 120 -19.49 13.81 -11.05
CA GLY A 120 -18.06 14.05 -11.11
C GLY A 120 -17.23 13.14 -10.21
N VAL A 121 -17.78 12.00 -9.74
CA VAL A 121 -17.12 11.00 -8.91
C VAL A 121 -17.14 9.65 -9.63
N VAL A 122 -15.98 9.00 -9.73
CA VAL A 122 -15.86 7.62 -10.23
C VAL A 122 -16.03 6.67 -9.05
N TRP A 123 -16.95 5.70 -9.18
CA TRP A 123 -17.29 4.72 -8.16
C TRP A 123 -16.86 3.33 -8.57
N GLY A 124 -16.30 2.58 -7.64
CA GLY A 124 -16.01 1.17 -7.81
C GLY A 124 -14.81 0.69 -7.00
N ARG A 125 -14.69 -0.61 -6.82
CA ARG A 125 -13.55 -1.25 -6.18
C ARG A 125 -12.29 -1.03 -6.99
N GLY A 126 -11.22 -0.54 -6.35
CA GLY A 126 -9.98 -0.12 -6.98
C GLY A 126 -9.97 1.34 -7.42
N ALA A 127 -11.01 2.13 -7.08
CA ALA A 127 -11.06 3.55 -7.45
C ALA A 127 -10.03 4.41 -6.69
N VAL A 128 -9.50 3.93 -5.56
CA VAL A 128 -8.41 4.57 -4.77
C VAL A 128 -7.33 3.60 -4.34
N ASP A 129 -7.54 2.28 -4.56
CA ASP A 129 -6.62 1.21 -4.18
C ASP A 129 -6.57 0.16 -5.30
N MET A 130 -5.67 0.31 -6.32
CA MET A 130 -5.00 1.56 -6.73
C MET A 130 -5.12 1.80 -8.24
N LYS A 131 -6.29 1.44 -8.86
CA LYS A 131 -6.50 1.58 -10.32
C LYS A 131 -6.53 3.05 -10.78
N ASP A 132 -6.79 4.01 -9.87
CA ASP A 132 -6.63 5.44 -10.14
C ASP A 132 -5.18 5.78 -10.46
N MET A 133 -4.23 5.24 -9.70
CA MET A 133 -2.82 5.44 -9.97
C MET A 133 -2.39 4.75 -11.26
N VAL A 134 -2.85 3.50 -11.52
CA VAL A 134 -2.62 2.82 -12.82
C VAL A 134 -3.08 3.69 -13.99
N ALA A 135 -4.27 4.31 -13.87
CA ALA A 135 -4.82 5.17 -14.93
C ALA A 135 -4.02 6.47 -15.09
N MET A 136 -3.57 7.09 -13.98
CA MET A 136 -2.70 8.28 -14.04
C MET A 136 -1.34 7.95 -14.64
N GLU A 137 -0.73 6.83 -14.28
CA GLU A 137 0.55 6.36 -14.84
C GLU A 137 0.45 6.06 -16.33
N LEU A 138 -0.62 5.39 -16.78
CA LEU A 138 -0.90 5.20 -18.21
C LEU A 138 -0.98 6.56 -18.93
N ALA A 139 -1.73 7.52 -18.38
CA ALA A 139 -1.89 8.83 -18.98
C ALA A 139 -0.55 9.59 -19.07
N VAL A 140 0.31 9.47 -18.04
CA VAL A 140 1.67 10.05 -18.02
C VAL A 140 2.56 9.40 -19.08
N MET A 141 2.58 8.07 -19.19
CA MET A 141 3.33 7.35 -20.22
C MET A 141 2.92 7.78 -21.63
N LEU A 142 1.61 7.90 -21.87
CA LEU A 142 1.06 8.39 -23.14
C LEU A 142 1.44 9.84 -23.41
N ALA A 143 1.43 10.71 -22.39
CA ALA A 143 1.83 12.11 -22.53
C ALA A 143 3.32 12.26 -22.85
N LEU A 144 4.21 11.51 -22.19
CA LEU A 144 5.63 11.46 -22.49
C LEU A 144 5.87 11.02 -23.95
N LYS A 145 5.17 9.99 -24.39
CA LYS A 145 5.28 9.50 -25.77
C LYS A 145 4.82 10.54 -26.80
N ARG A 146 3.66 11.17 -26.54
CA ARG A 146 3.08 12.18 -27.45
C ARG A 146 3.90 13.46 -27.51
N SER A 147 4.52 13.87 -26.39
CA SER A 147 5.31 15.11 -26.33
C SER A 147 6.61 15.00 -27.12
N GLY A 148 7.13 13.79 -27.34
CA GLY A 148 8.45 13.58 -27.94
C GLY A 148 9.60 14.12 -27.11
N VAL A 149 9.40 14.36 -25.81
CA VAL A 149 10.45 14.85 -24.91
C VAL A 149 11.66 13.92 -24.90
N GLU A 150 12.87 14.48 -24.92
CA GLU A 150 14.08 13.70 -24.83
C GLU A 150 14.28 13.18 -23.40
N LEU A 151 14.41 11.86 -23.26
CA LEU A 151 14.61 11.20 -21.97
C LEU A 151 16.09 10.91 -21.72
N ARG A 152 16.58 11.20 -20.50
CA ARG A 152 17.92 10.85 -20.03
C ARG A 152 18.01 9.44 -19.44
N ARG A 153 16.87 8.86 -19.08
CA ARG A 153 16.70 7.53 -18.50
C ARG A 153 15.47 6.85 -19.08
N ASP A 154 15.43 5.54 -18.99
CA ASP A 154 14.22 4.79 -19.29
C ASP A 154 13.12 5.12 -18.27
N VAL A 155 11.86 5.12 -18.70
CA VAL A 155 10.70 5.13 -17.81
C VAL A 155 10.00 3.79 -17.95
N ILE A 156 9.91 3.04 -16.85
CA ILE A 156 9.29 1.73 -16.78
C ILE A 156 7.90 1.91 -16.15
N PHE A 157 6.86 1.48 -16.85
CA PHE A 157 5.54 1.27 -16.31
C PHE A 157 5.46 -0.19 -15.86
N ALA A 158 5.06 -0.45 -14.62
CA ALA A 158 4.88 -1.79 -14.07
C ALA A 158 3.56 -1.85 -13.31
N ALA A 159 2.56 -2.51 -13.90
CA ALA A 159 1.30 -2.78 -13.21
C ALA A 159 1.24 -4.27 -12.88
N VAL A 160 1.41 -4.59 -11.58
CA VAL A 160 1.66 -5.95 -11.11
C VAL A 160 0.43 -6.57 -10.48
N ALA A 161 0.42 -7.89 -10.42
CA ALA A 161 -0.59 -8.70 -9.77
C ALA A 161 -0.26 -8.92 -8.28
N ASP A 162 -1.23 -9.39 -7.49
CA ASP A 162 -1.04 -10.07 -6.20
C ASP A 162 -0.53 -9.21 -5.03
N GLU A 163 -0.58 -7.90 -5.13
CA GLU A 163 -0.16 -7.03 -4.02
C GLU A 163 -0.96 -7.34 -2.75
N GLU A 164 -2.28 -7.41 -2.88
CA GLU A 164 -3.27 -7.60 -1.80
C GLU A 164 -3.15 -8.95 -1.06
N ALA A 165 -2.36 -9.88 -1.61
CA ALA A 165 -2.08 -11.17 -0.97
C ALA A 165 -0.58 -11.46 -0.79
N GLY A 166 0.28 -10.43 -0.90
CA GLY A 166 1.70 -10.48 -0.57
C GLY A 166 2.66 -10.68 -1.73
N GLY A 167 2.22 -10.48 -2.98
CA GLY A 167 3.06 -10.29 -4.16
C GLY A 167 3.80 -11.52 -4.68
N THR A 168 3.47 -12.73 -4.21
CA THR A 168 4.14 -13.96 -4.67
C THR A 168 3.94 -14.23 -6.17
N HIS A 169 2.78 -13.85 -6.70
CA HIS A 169 2.44 -13.95 -8.11
C HIS A 169 2.74 -12.64 -8.88
N GLY A 170 3.06 -11.58 -8.17
CA GLY A 170 3.33 -10.22 -8.64
C GLY A 170 4.76 -9.77 -8.39
N ALA A 171 4.94 -8.62 -7.74
CA ALA A 171 6.23 -7.95 -7.61
C ALA A 171 7.33 -8.86 -7.03
N ARG A 172 7.08 -9.59 -5.96
CA ARG A 172 8.06 -10.50 -5.35
C ARG A 172 8.46 -11.62 -6.28
N GLY A 173 7.47 -12.32 -6.86
CA GLY A 173 7.75 -13.39 -7.82
C GLY A 173 8.49 -12.90 -9.06
N LEU A 174 8.22 -11.67 -9.50
CA LEU A 174 8.89 -11.03 -10.64
C LEU A 174 10.33 -10.63 -10.30
N VAL A 175 10.57 -10.07 -9.10
CA VAL A 175 11.93 -9.76 -8.62
C VAL A 175 12.81 -11.03 -8.60
N ASP A 176 12.27 -12.15 -8.14
CA ASP A 176 12.98 -13.42 -8.08
C ASP A 176 13.23 -14.05 -9.47
N ALA A 177 12.22 -14.01 -10.34
CA ALA A 177 12.25 -14.74 -11.61
C ALA A 177 12.75 -13.90 -12.80
N ARG A 178 12.53 -12.59 -12.80
CA ARG A 178 12.72 -11.66 -13.92
C ARG A 178 13.30 -10.31 -13.46
N PRO A 179 14.42 -10.29 -12.69
CA PRO A 179 14.98 -9.04 -12.14
C PRO A 179 15.37 -8.02 -13.23
N GLU A 180 15.62 -8.46 -14.48
CA GLU A 180 15.94 -7.59 -15.61
C GLU A 180 14.81 -6.65 -16.01
N LEU A 181 13.57 -6.94 -15.63
CA LEU A 181 12.42 -6.06 -15.88
C LEU A 181 12.52 -4.74 -15.09
N PHE A 182 13.22 -4.76 -13.96
CA PHE A 182 13.41 -3.64 -13.03
C PHE A 182 14.70 -2.84 -13.31
N ALA A 183 15.42 -3.18 -14.39
CA ALA A 183 16.70 -2.59 -14.74
C ALA A 183 16.69 -2.08 -16.18
N ASP A 184 17.69 -1.26 -16.54
CA ASP A 184 17.94 -0.88 -17.92
C ASP A 184 18.69 -1.97 -18.73
N ALA A 185 19.02 -1.66 -19.98
CA ALA A 185 19.74 -2.58 -20.87
C ALA A 185 21.18 -2.90 -20.40
N ASP A 186 21.76 -2.06 -19.55
CA ASP A 186 23.09 -2.26 -18.95
C ASP A 186 23.00 -3.02 -17.60
N GLY A 187 21.80 -3.42 -17.18
CA GLY A 187 21.54 -4.13 -15.92
C GLY A 187 21.54 -3.24 -14.69
N ARG A 188 21.46 -1.90 -14.84
CA ARG A 188 21.35 -0.97 -13.71
C ARG A 188 19.92 -0.96 -13.21
N PRO A 189 19.66 -1.34 -11.91
CA PRO A 189 18.31 -1.27 -11.35
C PRO A 189 17.75 0.16 -11.39
N ALA A 190 16.43 0.30 -11.34
CA ALA A 190 15.79 1.62 -11.30
C ALA A 190 16.35 2.48 -10.15
N ALA A 191 16.59 3.77 -10.43
CA ALA A 191 17.09 4.72 -9.44
C ALA A 191 16.05 5.05 -8.37
N ALA A 192 14.78 4.94 -8.73
CA ALA A 192 13.63 5.12 -7.85
C ALA A 192 12.40 4.48 -8.48
N ALA A 193 11.45 4.10 -7.62
CA ALA A 193 10.08 3.77 -8.00
C ALA A 193 9.10 4.77 -7.36
N ILE A 194 8.04 5.10 -8.09
CA ILE A 194 6.86 5.79 -7.59
C ILE A 194 5.77 4.73 -7.44
N ASN A 195 5.12 4.68 -6.28
CA ASN A 195 4.12 3.68 -5.94
C ASN A 195 2.93 4.35 -5.24
N GLU A 196 2.01 3.54 -4.75
CA GLU A 196 0.80 3.92 -4.02
C GLU A 196 1.04 4.56 -2.64
N VAL A 197 -0.05 4.92 -1.99
CA VAL A 197 -0.16 5.39 -0.58
C VAL A 197 0.73 6.57 -0.25
N GLY A 198 0.42 7.69 -0.80
CA GLY A 198 1.07 8.98 -0.58
C GLY A 198 0.57 9.97 -1.60
N GLY A 199 1.02 11.22 -1.57
CA GLY A 199 0.60 12.26 -2.50
C GLY A 199 -0.78 12.85 -2.21
N TYR A 200 -1.69 12.12 -1.60
CA TYR A 200 -3.03 12.62 -1.27
C TYR A 200 -3.03 13.64 -0.14
N SER A 201 -4.04 14.52 -0.16
CA SER A 201 -4.18 15.54 0.88
C SER A 201 -4.95 15.02 2.09
N VAL A 202 -4.49 15.46 3.28
CA VAL A 202 -5.13 15.25 4.58
C VAL A 202 -5.34 16.61 5.24
N THR A 203 -6.54 16.85 5.78
CA THR A 203 -6.85 18.09 6.48
C THR A 203 -6.76 17.86 8.00
N VAL A 204 -5.92 18.66 8.67
CA VAL A 204 -5.80 18.68 10.12
C VAL A 204 -6.12 20.09 10.61
N GLY A 205 -7.20 20.24 11.33
CA GLY A 205 -7.74 21.57 11.67
C GLY A 205 -8.13 22.35 10.42
N SER A 206 -7.49 23.49 10.18
CA SER A 206 -7.67 24.31 8.97
C SER A 206 -6.54 24.15 7.94
N ARG A 207 -5.56 23.28 8.21
CA ARG A 207 -4.38 23.12 7.36
C ARG A 207 -4.50 21.88 6.50
N ARG A 208 -4.13 21.99 5.23
CA ARG A 208 -4.02 20.88 4.28
C ARG A 208 -2.56 20.41 4.20
N PHE A 209 -2.37 19.13 4.34
CA PHE A 209 -1.08 18.47 4.18
C PHE A 209 -1.14 17.49 3.03
N TYR A 210 -0.06 17.37 2.26
CA TYR A 210 0.12 16.33 1.27
C TYR A 210 1.17 15.35 1.78
N THR A 211 0.80 14.08 1.83
CA THR A 211 1.70 13.02 2.30
C THR A 211 2.65 12.58 1.19
N ILE A 212 3.90 12.26 1.53
CA ILE A 212 4.85 11.57 0.64
C ILE A 212 5.36 10.38 1.43
N GLN A 213 5.04 9.17 1.01
CA GLN A 213 5.47 7.99 1.73
C GLN A 213 6.94 7.71 1.44
N VAL A 214 7.74 7.61 2.50
CA VAL A 214 9.19 7.33 2.45
C VAL A 214 9.57 6.12 3.30
N ALA A 215 8.63 5.57 4.07
CA ALA A 215 8.87 4.43 4.94
C ALA A 215 7.60 3.59 5.11
N GLU A 216 7.78 2.30 5.43
CA GLU A 216 6.71 1.35 5.74
C GLU A 216 7.07 0.49 6.94
N LYS A 217 6.07 0.11 7.73
CA LYS A 217 6.26 -0.90 8.77
C LYS A 217 6.56 -2.27 8.16
N GLY A 218 7.37 -3.04 8.87
CA GLY A 218 7.54 -4.47 8.59
C GLY A 218 6.27 -5.25 8.93
N ILE A 219 6.15 -6.43 8.36
CA ILE A 219 5.04 -7.35 8.57
C ILE A 219 5.58 -8.64 9.16
N VAL A 220 5.04 -9.09 10.29
CA VAL A 220 5.32 -10.40 10.85
C VAL A 220 3.99 -11.04 11.22
N TRP A 221 3.33 -11.66 10.25
CA TRP A 221 2.12 -12.41 10.56
C TRP A 221 2.48 -13.65 11.36
N THR A 222 1.80 -13.81 12.47
CA THR A 222 2.19 -14.78 13.48
C THR A 222 0.97 -15.59 13.90
N ARG A 223 1.17 -16.89 14.14
CA ARG A 223 0.16 -17.78 14.68
C ARG A 223 0.50 -18.15 16.12
N LEU A 224 -0.50 -18.03 17.00
CA LEU A 224 -0.44 -18.61 18.34
C LEU A 224 -1.10 -19.99 18.31
N ARG A 225 -0.39 -21.00 18.76
CA ARG A 225 -0.93 -22.35 18.87
C ARG A 225 -0.95 -22.82 20.33
N ALA A 226 -2.16 -22.99 20.87
CA ALA A 226 -2.37 -23.55 22.20
C ALA A 226 -2.75 -25.04 22.10
N THR A 227 -2.19 -25.85 23.00
CA THR A 227 -2.50 -27.27 23.12
C THR A 227 -2.94 -27.61 24.55
N GLY A 228 -3.80 -28.61 24.67
CA GLY A 228 -4.29 -29.10 25.95
C GLY A 228 -4.84 -30.51 25.84
N THR A 229 -5.31 -31.04 26.93
CA THR A 229 -5.93 -32.36 27.00
C THR A 229 -7.42 -32.26 26.70
N PRO A 230 -7.95 -32.95 25.64
CA PRO A 230 -9.38 -32.93 25.37
C PRO A 230 -10.15 -33.72 26.46
N GLY A 231 -11.38 -33.28 26.74
CA GLY A 231 -12.19 -33.91 27.80
C GLY A 231 -13.67 -33.58 27.69
N HIS A 232 -14.45 -34.14 28.63
CA HIS A 232 -15.86 -33.85 28.72
C HIS A 232 -16.08 -32.55 29.46
N GLY A 233 -16.89 -31.61 28.89
CA GLY A 233 -17.09 -30.26 29.42
C GLY A 233 -17.63 -30.19 30.84
N SER A 234 -18.31 -31.25 31.35
CA SER A 234 -18.77 -31.35 32.73
C SER A 234 -17.70 -31.83 33.73
N MET A 235 -16.49 -32.19 33.25
CA MET A 235 -15.35 -32.59 34.06
C MET A 235 -14.17 -31.66 33.80
N PRO A 236 -14.23 -30.39 34.30
CA PRO A 236 -13.20 -29.39 34.01
C PRO A 236 -11.84 -29.81 34.62
N HIS A 237 -10.77 -29.42 33.92
CA HIS A 237 -9.38 -29.59 34.37
C HIS A 237 -8.53 -28.40 33.88
N ASP A 238 -7.32 -28.25 34.36
CA ASP A 238 -6.47 -27.08 34.15
C ASP A 238 -5.80 -27.04 32.77
N ASP A 239 -5.73 -28.19 32.05
CA ASP A 239 -5.07 -28.33 30.76
C ASP A 239 -6.05 -28.12 29.58
N ASN A 240 -6.70 -26.96 29.52
CA ASN A 240 -7.71 -26.58 28.53
C ASN A 240 -7.14 -25.60 27.51
N ALA A 241 -7.04 -26.02 26.25
CA ALA A 241 -6.47 -25.21 25.16
C ALA A 241 -7.23 -23.90 24.93
N THR A 242 -8.56 -23.87 25.13
CA THR A 242 -9.35 -22.64 24.98
C THR A 242 -8.97 -21.60 26.02
N ILE A 243 -8.80 -22.03 27.29
CA ILE A 243 -8.41 -21.10 28.38
C ILE A 243 -6.99 -20.58 28.16
N LYS A 244 -6.05 -21.48 27.78
CA LYS A 244 -4.68 -21.09 27.45
C LYS A 244 -4.61 -20.06 26.32
N LEU A 245 -5.33 -20.31 25.22
CA LEU A 245 -5.35 -19.38 24.09
C LEU A 245 -5.91 -18.03 24.48
N ALA A 246 -7.01 -17.99 25.23
CA ALA A 246 -7.59 -16.75 25.73
C ALA A 246 -6.61 -15.97 26.63
N ALA A 247 -5.87 -16.67 27.50
CA ALA A 247 -4.83 -16.06 28.34
C ALA A 247 -3.68 -15.48 27.49
N ALA A 248 -3.22 -16.21 26.46
CA ALA A 248 -2.18 -15.76 25.55
C ALA A 248 -2.60 -14.48 24.80
N VAL A 249 -3.81 -14.46 24.23
CA VAL A 249 -4.35 -13.27 23.52
C VAL A 249 -4.50 -12.07 24.48
N THR A 250 -4.97 -12.31 25.70
CA THR A 250 -5.09 -11.25 26.71
C THR A 250 -3.72 -10.68 27.09
N ALA A 251 -2.72 -11.55 27.29
CA ALA A 251 -1.35 -11.13 27.61
C ALA A 251 -0.74 -10.26 26.50
N LEU A 252 -0.95 -10.62 25.22
CA LEU A 252 -0.52 -9.79 24.08
C LEU A 252 -1.19 -8.41 24.07
N ALA A 253 -2.49 -8.35 24.34
CA ALA A 253 -3.21 -7.07 24.38
C ALA A 253 -2.71 -6.16 25.51
N GLU A 254 -2.40 -6.74 26.67
CA GLU A 254 -1.82 -6.01 27.78
C GLU A 254 -0.38 -5.56 27.53
N ASP A 255 0.44 -6.38 26.85
CA ASP A 255 1.79 -6.01 26.43
C ASP A 255 1.74 -4.86 25.41
N GLN A 256 0.87 -4.96 24.40
CA GLN A 256 0.66 -3.90 23.41
C GLN A 256 0.36 -2.55 24.05
N ALA A 257 -0.47 -2.52 25.09
CA ALA A 257 -0.84 -1.29 25.81
C ALA A 257 0.36 -0.65 26.56
N ARG A 258 1.38 -1.43 26.88
CA ARG A 258 2.60 -1.00 27.61
C ARG A 258 3.83 -0.86 26.73
N ARG A 259 3.74 -1.28 25.45
CA ARG A 259 4.88 -1.31 24.54
C ARG A 259 5.47 0.08 24.36
N PRO A 260 6.80 0.25 24.51
CA PRO A 260 7.43 1.56 24.38
C PRO A 260 7.27 2.11 22.97
N ALA A 261 7.14 3.41 22.86
CA ALA A 261 7.19 4.10 21.58
C ALA A 261 8.65 4.36 21.20
N ARG A 262 8.89 4.37 19.86
CA ARG A 262 10.16 4.75 19.25
C ARG A 262 9.89 5.61 18.02
N VAL A 263 10.32 6.86 18.07
CA VAL A 263 10.05 7.82 17.00
C VAL A 263 11.16 7.74 15.95
N VAL A 264 10.94 6.99 14.88
CA VAL A 264 11.87 6.88 13.75
C VAL A 264 11.96 8.19 12.96
N PRO A 265 13.06 8.45 12.19
CA PRO A 265 13.29 9.72 11.51
C PRO A 265 12.11 10.19 10.64
N ALA A 266 11.56 9.32 9.79
CA ALA A 266 10.41 9.65 8.94
C ALA A 266 9.18 10.09 9.74
N VAL A 267 8.88 9.44 10.88
CA VAL A 267 7.78 9.79 11.76
C VAL A 267 8.04 11.10 12.50
N ARG A 268 9.28 11.34 12.92
CA ARG A 268 9.66 12.60 13.58
C ARG A 268 9.46 13.80 12.65
N GLY A 269 9.92 13.70 11.41
CA GLY A 269 9.71 14.73 10.38
C GLY A 269 8.24 14.99 10.10
N PHE A 270 7.44 13.93 10.02
CA PHE A 270 5.98 14.02 9.85
C PHE A 270 5.31 14.76 11.01
N LEU A 271 5.57 14.35 12.24
CA LEU A 271 5.00 14.99 13.44
C LEU A 271 5.40 16.47 13.54
N ALA A 272 6.67 16.80 13.26
CA ALA A 272 7.14 18.18 13.23
C ALA A 272 6.39 19.03 12.18
N THR A 273 6.17 18.49 10.98
CA THR A 273 5.40 19.16 9.93
C THR A 273 3.96 19.43 10.33
N LEU A 274 3.35 18.49 11.08
CA LEU A 274 2.00 18.67 11.63
C LEU A 274 1.96 19.62 12.83
N GLY A 275 3.11 20.01 13.41
CA GLY A 275 3.20 20.79 14.64
C GLY A 275 2.97 19.96 15.90
N LEU A 276 3.30 18.67 15.83
CA LEU A 276 3.13 17.69 16.92
C LEU A 276 4.46 17.29 17.59
N ASP A 277 5.42 18.22 17.66
CA ASP A 277 6.74 17.98 18.28
C ASP A 277 6.62 17.49 19.73
N GLU A 278 5.62 17.98 20.47
CA GLU A 278 5.36 17.55 21.82
C GLU A 278 4.92 16.08 21.89
N VAL A 279 4.13 15.61 20.94
CA VAL A 279 3.78 14.17 20.83
C VAL A 279 5.03 13.33 20.59
N ALA A 280 5.92 13.77 19.69
CA ALA A 280 7.17 13.06 19.42
C ALA A 280 8.06 12.98 20.68
N ARG A 281 8.18 14.06 21.44
CA ARG A 281 8.96 14.13 22.69
C ARG A 281 8.36 13.24 23.79
N LEU A 282 7.05 13.30 23.98
CA LEU A 282 6.35 12.50 24.97
C LEU A 282 6.35 11.01 24.63
N ALA A 283 6.26 10.66 23.35
CA ALA A 283 6.22 9.27 22.93
C ALA A 283 7.40 8.43 23.47
N GLU A 284 8.57 9.04 23.56
CA GLU A 284 9.81 8.38 24.04
C GLU A 284 9.95 8.39 25.59
N THR A 285 9.21 9.24 26.28
CA THR A 285 9.37 9.44 27.73
C THR A 285 8.12 9.09 28.55
N ASP A 286 6.93 9.36 28.03
CA ASP A 286 5.63 9.11 28.65
C ASP A 286 4.59 8.78 27.57
N PRO A 287 4.48 7.50 27.14
CA PRO A 287 3.55 7.08 26.09
C PRO A 287 2.08 7.39 26.38
N VAL A 288 1.69 7.45 27.67
CA VAL A 288 0.30 7.78 28.08
C VAL A 288 0.02 9.26 27.82
N ALA A 289 0.95 10.12 28.22
CA ALA A 289 0.85 11.56 27.95
C ALA A 289 0.91 11.85 26.43
N ALA A 290 1.74 11.11 25.68
CA ALA A 290 1.79 11.21 24.20
C ALA A 290 0.44 10.88 23.57
N SER A 291 -0.20 9.78 23.96
CA SER A 291 -1.53 9.41 23.48
C SER A 291 -2.59 10.47 23.85
N ALA A 292 -2.53 11.03 25.04
CA ALA A 292 -3.43 12.12 25.45
C ALA A 292 -3.23 13.39 24.62
N ALA A 293 -1.97 13.79 24.37
CA ALA A 293 -1.62 14.93 23.52
C ALA A 293 -2.07 14.71 22.07
N LEU A 294 -1.85 13.50 21.53
CA LEU A 294 -2.30 13.14 20.19
C LEU A 294 -3.83 13.17 20.07
N ASN A 295 -4.55 12.66 21.07
CA ASN A 295 -6.02 12.71 21.14
C ASN A 295 -6.56 14.14 21.13
N ALA A 296 -5.88 15.07 21.81
CA ALA A 296 -6.26 16.48 21.84
C ALA A 296 -5.98 17.19 20.50
N ALA A 297 -4.89 16.84 19.85
CA ALA A 297 -4.43 17.51 18.62
C ALA A 297 -5.13 16.98 17.35
N ILE A 298 -5.47 15.69 17.29
CA ILE A 298 -6.04 15.02 16.12
C ILE A 298 -7.43 14.47 16.46
N PRO A 299 -8.51 15.22 16.19
CA PRO A 299 -9.89 14.76 16.46
C PRO A 299 -10.32 13.59 15.59
N GLU A 300 -9.80 13.51 14.33
CA GLU A 300 -10.16 12.46 13.38
C GLU A 300 -9.63 11.08 13.86
N PRO A 301 -10.51 10.08 14.10
CA PRO A 301 -10.09 8.85 14.78
C PRO A 301 -9.19 7.93 13.95
N VAL A 302 -9.34 7.90 12.62
CA VAL A 302 -8.55 7.00 11.75
C VAL A 302 -7.12 7.53 11.65
N LEU A 303 -6.95 8.81 11.33
CA LEU A 303 -5.64 9.46 11.28
C LEU A 303 -4.91 9.37 12.62
N ARG A 304 -5.64 9.59 13.73
CA ARG A 304 -5.06 9.47 15.08
C ARG A 304 -4.55 8.07 15.37
N ARG A 305 -5.33 7.01 15.04
CA ARG A 305 -4.90 5.62 15.21
C ARG A 305 -3.71 5.29 14.30
N SER A 306 -3.71 5.81 13.08
CA SER A 306 -2.59 5.64 12.16
C SER A 306 -1.30 6.25 12.74
N ILE A 307 -1.36 7.48 13.25
CA ILE A 307 -0.21 8.15 13.88
C ILE A 307 0.25 7.38 15.12
N ASP A 308 -0.66 6.93 16.01
CA ASP A 308 -0.29 6.13 17.19
C ASP A 308 0.42 4.82 16.79
N ALA A 309 -0.06 4.16 15.73
CA ALA A 309 0.57 2.95 15.19
C ALA A 309 1.94 3.20 14.57
N MET A 310 2.24 4.41 14.08
CA MET A 310 3.56 4.79 13.59
C MET A 310 4.60 4.96 14.70
N LEU A 311 4.16 5.05 15.96
CA LEU A 311 5.05 5.32 17.11
C LEU A 311 5.61 4.06 17.77
N ARG A 312 5.13 2.86 17.42
CA ARG A 312 5.52 1.61 18.09
C ARG A 312 5.35 0.38 17.21
N ASP A 313 6.04 -0.70 17.57
CA ASP A 313 5.70 -2.01 17.04
C ASP A 313 4.33 -2.42 17.56
N THR A 314 3.51 -3.06 16.71
CA THR A 314 2.15 -3.47 17.08
C THR A 314 1.95 -4.97 16.93
N ALA A 315 1.13 -5.58 17.78
CA ALA A 315 0.73 -6.98 17.71
C ALA A 315 -0.77 -7.09 17.99
N THR A 316 -1.55 -7.27 16.94
CA THR A 316 -3.01 -7.23 16.99
C THR A 316 -3.58 -8.62 16.70
N PRO A 317 -4.18 -9.33 17.67
CA PRO A 317 -4.92 -10.57 17.40
C PRO A 317 -6.13 -10.26 16.51
N THR A 318 -6.25 -10.98 15.40
CA THR A 318 -7.30 -10.74 14.37
C THR A 318 -8.22 -11.94 14.18
N VAL A 319 -7.72 -13.15 14.39
CA VAL A 319 -8.47 -14.41 14.26
C VAL A 319 -8.29 -15.24 15.52
N LEU A 320 -9.38 -15.88 15.99
CA LEU A 320 -9.33 -16.77 17.15
C LEU A 320 -10.27 -17.96 16.93
N HIS A 321 -9.70 -19.17 16.98
CA HIS A 321 -10.45 -20.42 16.85
C HIS A 321 -10.10 -21.40 17.96
N ALA A 322 -11.10 -21.86 18.74
CA ALA A 322 -10.92 -22.90 19.75
C ALA A 322 -12.23 -23.68 19.96
N GLY A 323 -12.08 -25.00 20.06
CA GLY A 323 -13.19 -25.92 20.32
C GLY A 323 -14.14 -26.12 19.13
N LYS A 324 -14.97 -27.16 19.21
CA LYS A 324 -15.92 -27.51 18.14
C LYS A 324 -17.33 -27.79 18.67
N LYS A 325 -17.48 -28.08 19.96
CA LYS A 325 -18.74 -28.50 20.56
C LYS A 325 -18.80 -28.11 22.04
N VAL A 326 -19.94 -27.59 22.50
CA VAL A 326 -20.13 -27.03 23.85
C VAL A 326 -19.79 -28.00 24.99
N ASN A 327 -20.00 -29.28 24.81
CA ASN A 327 -19.76 -30.29 25.85
C ASN A 327 -18.38 -31.00 25.74
N VAL A 328 -17.44 -30.44 24.95
CA VAL A 328 -16.10 -31.00 24.75
C VAL A 328 -15.04 -29.94 25.06
N ILE A 329 -14.13 -30.25 25.99
CA ILE A 329 -12.94 -29.44 26.23
C ILE A 329 -12.01 -29.58 25.02
N ALA A 330 -11.58 -28.46 24.45
CA ALA A 330 -10.73 -28.45 23.27
C ALA A 330 -9.30 -28.91 23.60
N GLY A 331 -8.75 -29.78 22.74
CA GLY A 331 -7.35 -30.20 22.80
C GLY A 331 -6.40 -29.26 22.04
N SER A 332 -6.93 -28.34 21.23
CA SER A 332 -6.16 -27.33 20.50
C SER A 332 -6.96 -26.07 20.25
N GLY A 333 -6.26 -24.96 20.06
CA GLY A 333 -6.80 -23.68 19.62
C GLY A 333 -5.71 -22.87 18.93
N GLU A 334 -6.10 -22.01 18.02
CA GLU A 334 -5.20 -21.15 17.25
C GLU A 334 -5.72 -19.71 17.21
N ALA A 335 -4.81 -18.74 17.22
CA ALA A 335 -5.09 -17.35 16.93
C ALA A 335 -4.09 -16.81 15.92
N GLU A 336 -4.54 -15.91 15.04
CA GLU A 336 -3.66 -15.17 14.14
C GLU A 336 -3.44 -13.76 14.68
N VAL A 337 -2.20 -13.30 14.58
CA VAL A 337 -1.76 -12.00 15.10
C VAL A 337 -1.07 -11.24 13.99
N ASP A 338 -1.61 -10.08 13.63
CA ASP A 338 -0.96 -9.12 12.74
C ASP A 338 0.08 -8.31 13.56
N VAL A 339 1.34 -8.66 13.38
CA VAL A 339 2.47 -7.95 14.00
C VAL A 339 3.08 -7.01 12.97
N ARG A 340 3.24 -5.72 13.33
CA ARG A 340 3.85 -4.70 12.48
C ARG A 340 5.02 -4.06 13.20
N THR A 341 6.17 -3.98 12.51
CA THR A 341 7.43 -3.54 13.08
C THR A 341 7.89 -2.20 12.51
N LEU A 342 8.53 -1.38 13.34
CA LEU A 342 9.16 -0.14 12.92
C LEU A 342 10.48 -0.42 12.15
N PRO A 343 10.95 0.47 11.27
CA PRO A 343 12.29 0.40 10.72
C PRO A 343 13.34 0.20 11.82
N GLY A 344 14.27 -0.74 11.58
CA GLY A 344 15.31 -1.09 12.53
C GLY A 344 14.89 -1.95 13.73
N THR A 345 13.66 -2.47 13.76
CA THR A 345 13.26 -3.50 14.74
C THR A 345 13.85 -4.86 14.34
N ASP A 346 14.50 -5.50 15.30
CA ASP A 346 14.89 -6.90 15.18
C ASP A 346 13.65 -7.78 15.34
N GLN A 347 13.22 -8.40 14.24
CA GLN A 347 11.99 -9.18 14.21
C GLN A 347 12.13 -10.52 14.98
N GLU A 348 13.31 -11.10 15.04
CA GLU A 348 13.56 -12.33 15.82
C GLU A 348 13.46 -12.01 17.31
N ALA A 349 14.12 -10.95 17.77
CA ALA A 349 14.03 -10.52 19.17
C ALA A 349 12.61 -10.12 19.56
N LEU A 350 11.82 -9.56 18.63
CA LEU A 350 10.40 -9.28 18.89
C LEU A 350 9.58 -10.57 19.03
N LEU A 351 9.81 -11.57 18.19
CA LEU A 351 9.12 -12.88 18.29
C LEU A 351 9.44 -13.57 19.61
N ASP A 352 10.72 -13.55 20.04
CA ASP A 352 11.15 -14.07 21.34
C ASP A 352 10.43 -13.35 22.48
N HIS A 353 10.32 -12.02 22.43
CA HIS A 353 9.55 -11.25 23.41
C HIS A 353 8.06 -11.64 23.42
N LEU A 354 7.42 -11.80 22.25
CA LEU A 354 6.04 -12.26 22.18
C LEU A 354 5.87 -13.67 22.79
N GLN A 355 6.85 -14.56 22.55
CA GLN A 355 6.86 -15.90 23.18
C GLN A 355 6.98 -15.79 24.71
N GLU A 356 7.82 -14.90 25.23
CA GLU A 356 7.92 -14.65 26.68
C GLU A 356 6.60 -14.12 27.25
N VAL A 357 5.93 -13.21 26.55
CA VAL A 357 4.64 -12.63 26.95
C VAL A 357 3.54 -13.67 27.04
N VAL A 358 3.41 -14.55 26.04
CA VAL A 358 2.40 -15.61 26.06
C VAL A 358 2.79 -16.80 26.95
N GLY A 359 4.07 -16.92 27.27
CA GLY A 359 4.63 -17.97 28.13
C GLY A 359 4.31 -19.38 27.60
N SER A 360 3.95 -20.29 28.51
CA SER A 360 3.58 -21.67 28.16
C SER A 360 2.13 -21.83 27.66
N ASN A 361 1.37 -20.73 27.55
CA ASN A 361 -0.02 -20.78 27.13
C ASN A 361 -0.18 -21.06 25.63
N ALA A 362 0.77 -20.58 24.81
CA ALA A 362 0.80 -20.84 23.38
C ALA A 362 2.24 -20.84 22.83
N LEU A 363 2.43 -21.49 21.69
CA LEU A 363 3.62 -21.35 20.87
C LEU A 363 3.41 -20.22 19.86
N VAL A 364 4.40 -19.34 19.70
CA VAL A 364 4.43 -18.27 18.72
C VAL A 364 5.15 -18.76 17.46
N GLU A 365 4.42 -18.87 16.35
CA GLU A 365 4.95 -19.33 15.06
C GLU A 365 4.83 -18.22 14.01
N PRO A 366 5.94 -17.70 13.44
CA PRO A 366 5.86 -16.77 12.33
C PRO A 366 5.33 -17.47 11.08
N VAL A 367 4.43 -16.80 10.35
CA VAL A 367 3.84 -17.26 9.08
C VAL A 367 4.44 -16.51 7.91
N ILE A 368 4.55 -15.18 8.03
CA ILE A 368 5.20 -14.28 7.08
C ILE A 368 6.08 -13.33 7.86
N SER A 369 7.27 -13.05 7.33
CA SER A 369 8.20 -12.07 7.87
C SER A 369 8.77 -11.22 6.73
N LEU A 370 8.41 -9.94 6.70
CA LEU A 370 8.86 -8.96 5.73
C LEU A 370 9.44 -7.76 6.49
N PRO A 371 10.64 -7.28 6.15
CA PRO A 371 11.26 -6.18 6.87
C PRO A 371 10.50 -4.88 6.70
N ALA A 372 10.71 -3.94 7.62
CA ALA A 372 10.31 -2.56 7.44
C ALA A 372 11.20 -1.88 6.40
N VAL A 373 10.65 -0.89 5.73
CA VAL A 373 11.34 -0.10 4.68
C VAL A 373 11.49 1.33 5.16
N GLU A 374 12.66 1.94 4.95
CA GLU A 374 12.88 3.37 5.12
C GLU A 374 13.88 3.85 4.06
N TRP A 375 13.47 4.79 3.22
CA TRP A 375 14.27 5.37 2.16
C TRP A 375 14.61 6.83 2.47
N PRO A 376 15.70 7.39 1.89
CA PRO A 376 16.08 8.77 2.15
C PRO A 376 14.98 9.77 1.79
N ASP A 377 14.53 10.56 2.75
CA ASP A 377 13.52 11.61 2.58
C ASP A 377 14.07 12.85 1.86
N ASN A 378 15.39 12.96 1.74
CA ASN A 378 16.12 14.01 1.02
C ASN A 378 16.55 13.60 -0.41
N ALA A 379 16.05 12.49 -0.94
CA ALA A 379 16.31 12.07 -2.32
C ALA A 379 15.81 13.10 -3.34
N GLU A 380 16.48 13.19 -4.51
CA GLU A 380 16.12 14.13 -5.58
C GLU A 380 14.61 14.04 -5.93
N ILE A 381 14.09 12.82 -6.08
CA ILE A 381 12.70 12.58 -6.44
C ILE A 381 11.70 13.09 -5.39
N VAL A 382 12.02 12.97 -4.10
CA VAL A 382 11.20 13.51 -3.00
C VAL A 382 11.18 15.04 -3.02
N GLY A 383 12.33 15.65 -3.35
CA GLY A 383 12.41 17.09 -3.60
C GLY A 383 11.51 17.54 -4.74
N LEU A 384 11.51 16.81 -5.85
CA LEU A 384 10.63 17.08 -7.01
C LEU A 384 9.16 16.90 -6.67
N MET A 385 8.78 15.86 -5.93
CA MET A 385 7.40 15.65 -5.43
C MET A 385 6.95 16.82 -4.55
N THR A 386 7.81 17.26 -3.63
CA THR A 386 7.57 18.38 -2.74
C THR A 386 7.36 19.69 -3.50
N ASP A 387 8.22 19.96 -4.48
CA ASP A 387 8.13 21.18 -5.31
C ASP A 387 6.88 21.19 -6.18
N ALA A 388 6.55 20.06 -6.82
CA ALA A 388 5.36 19.94 -7.66
C ALA A 388 4.07 20.16 -6.86
N LEU A 389 3.97 19.57 -5.66
CA LEU A 389 2.82 19.78 -4.76
C LEU A 389 2.70 21.26 -4.34
N ARG A 390 3.81 21.91 -3.95
CA ARG A 390 3.81 23.34 -3.57
C ARG A 390 3.44 24.24 -4.73
N ALA A 391 3.86 23.90 -5.94
CA ALA A 391 3.52 24.67 -7.12
C ALA A 391 2.03 24.53 -7.46
N ALA A 392 1.47 23.32 -7.32
CA ALA A 392 0.07 23.04 -7.63
C ALA A 392 -0.90 23.53 -6.54
N ASP A 393 -0.50 23.51 -5.28
CA ASP A 393 -1.27 24.01 -4.13
C ASP A 393 -0.35 24.77 -3.15
N PRO A 394 -0.18 26.10 -3.32
CA PRO A 394 0.66 26.91 -2.43
C PRO A 394 0.19 26.95 -0.97
N ASP A 395 -1.09 26.67 -0.71
CA ASP A 395 -1.66 26.62 0.64
C ASP A 395 -1.49 25.24 1.31
N GLY A 396 -1.11 24.22 0.54
CA GLY A 396 -0.84 22.87 1.00
C GLY A 396 0.60 22.70 1.52
N THR A 397 0.78 21.85 2.51
CA THR A 397 2.09 21.57 3.08
C THR A 397 2.50 20.11 2.78
N PRO A 398 3.49 19.85 1.92
CA PRO A 398 4.04 18.49 1.75
C PRO A 398 4.72 17.99 3.03
N ALA A 399 4.51 16.73 3.36
CA ALA A 399 5.05 16.06 4.54
C ALA A 399 5.46 14.62 4.19
N THR A 400 6.74 14.31 4.39
CA THR A 400 7.19 12.90 4.31
C THR A 400 6.64 12.11 5.48
N MET A 401 6.22 10.87 5.25
CA MET A 401 5.62 10.04 6.29
C MET A 401 6.01 8.56 6.16
N MET A 402 5.81 7.82 7.23
CA MET A 402 5.78 6.36 7.25
C MET A 402 4.32 5.88 7.19
N ILE A 403 4.05 4.83 6.42
CA ILE A 403 2.75 4.14 6.45
C ILE A 403 2.80 2.90 7.36
N THR A 404 1.64 2.49 7.83
CA THR A 404 1.51 1.30 8.70
C THR A 404 1.25 0.01 7.93
N PRO A 405 0.57 0.00 6.75
CA PRO A 405 0.52 -1.16 5.87
C PRO A 405 1.87 -1.44 5.19
N GLY A 406 1.95 -2.48 4.41
CA GLY A 406 3.04 -2.75 3.48
C GLY A 406 2.53 -2.62 2.07
N THR A 407 3.44 -2.43 1.11
CA THR A 407 3.18 -2.37 -0.32
C THR A 407 4.21 -3.22 -1.08
N ASP A 408 4.12 -3.25 -2.40
CA ASP A 408 5.13 -3.86 -3.27
C ASP A 408 6.54 -3.25 -3.15
N ALA A 409 6.68 -2.10 -2.47
CA ALA A 409 7.99 -1.52 -2.15
C ALA A 409 8.91 -2.49 -1.41
N LYS A 410 8.35 -3.44 -0.64
CA LYS A 410 9.12 -4.47 0.06
C LYS A 410 9.82 -5.44 -0.89
N ALA A 411 9.21 -5.73 -2.04
CA ALA A 411 9.83 -6.57 -3.06
C ALA A 411 11.04 -5.88 -3.71
N LEU A 412 10.97 -4.56 -3.90
CA LEU A 412 12.03 -3.80 -4.54
C LEU A 412 13.29 -3.65 -3.68
N MET A 413 13.20 -3.89 -2.37
CA MET A 413 14.36 -3.86 -1.45
C MET A 413 15.47 -4.80 -1.89
N ASP A 414 15.12 -6.00 -2.36
CA ASP A 414 16.08 -7.03 -2.77
C ASP A 414 16.92 -6.61 -3.98
N LEU A 415 16.41 -5.66 -4.77
CA LEU A 415 17.10 -5.03 -5.88
C LEU A 415 17.78 -3.69 -5.50
N GLY A 416 17.61 -3.23 -4.26
CA GLY A 416 18.11 -1.94 -3.80
C GLY A 416 17.43 -0.74 -4.46
N ILE A 417 16.20 -0.88 -4.94
CA ILE A 417 15.44 0.17 -5.60
C ILE A 417 14.64 0.95 -4.55
N PRO A 418 14.94 2.25 -4.31
CA PRO A 418 14.13 3.10 -3.45
C PRO A 418 12.72 3.27 -4.03
N CYS A 419 11.69 3.07 -3.18
CA CYS A 419 10.29 3.14 -3.58
C CYS A 419 9.54 4.15 -2.70
N TYR A 420 8.89 5.12 -3.35
CA TYR A 420 8.21 6.23 -2.70
C TYR A 420 6.73 6.22 -3.08
N GLY A 421 5.86 6.26 -2.06
CA GLY A 421 4.43 6.36 -2.31
C GLY A 421 4.02 7.78 -2.69
N PHE A 422 3.44 7.92 -3.89
CA PHE A 422 3.06 9.22 -4.42
C PHE A 422 1.91 9.10 -5.44
N ALA A 423 0.68 8.97 -4.95
CA ALA A 423 -0.57 9.08 -5.71
C ALA A 423 -1.22 10.45 -5.40
N PRO A 424 -0.81 11.54 -6.08
CA PRO A 424 -1.20 12.89 -5.70
C PRO A 424 -2.68 13.13 -5.98
N LEU A 425 -3.44 13.39 -4.91
CA LEU A 425 -4.87 13.69 -4.98
C LEU A 425 -5.19 14.87 -4.04
N ARG A 426 -5.89 15.89 -4.55
CA ARG A 426 -6.45 16.93 -3.70
C ARG A 426 -7.89 16.60 -3.33
N LEU A 427 -8.09 16.31 -2.04
CA LEU A 427 -9.36 15.86 -1.50
C LEU A 427 -10.00 16.97 -0.66
N GLU A 428 -11.32 17.07 -0.71
CA GLU A 428 -12.08 17.91 0.20
C GLU A 428 -12.05 17.31 1.62
N ALA A 429 -12.16 18.17 2.64
CA ALA A 429 -11.98 17.78 4.03
C ALA A 429 -13.03 16.78 4.56
N ASP A 430 -14.18 16.69 3.92
CA ASP A 430 -15.29 15.79 4.26
C ASP A 430 -15.23 14.44 3.53
N VAL A 431 -14.28 14.23 2.62
CA VAL A 431 -14.08 12.95 1.95
C VAL A 431 -13.40 11.99 2.95
N PRO A 432 -14.04 10.88 3.33
CA PRO A 432 -13.49 9.94 4.29
C PRO A 432 -12.45 9.01 3.64
N PHE A 433 -11.46 9.58 2.94
CA PHE A 433 -10.56 8.90 2.02
C PHE A 433 -9.89 7.66 2.63
N LEU A 434 -9.30 7.80 3.83
CA LEU A 434 -8.63 6.68 4.51
C LEU A 434 -9.57 5.51 4.86
N SER A 435 -10.88 5.75 4.90
CA SER A 435 -11.89 4.71 5.16
C SER A 435 -12.37 4.04 3.88
N LEU A 436 -11.99 4.53 2.72
CA LEU A 436 -12.36 3.95 1.42
C LEU A 436 -11.47 2.77 1.05
N PHE A 437 -10.21 2.75 1.52
CA PHE A 437 -9.32 1.60 1.34
C PHE A 437 -9.97 0.35 1.94
N HIS A 438 -10.16 -0.69 1.14
CA HIS A 438 -10.87 -1.93 1.48
C HIS A 438 -12.33 -1.73 1.96
N GLY A 439 -12.82 -0.49 1.95
CA GLY A 439 -14.18 -0.13 2.37
C GLY A 439 -15.26 -0.43 1.33
N HIS A 440 -16.52 -0.16 1.70
CA HIS A 440 -17.63 -0.11 0.76
C HIS A 440 -17.72 1.27 0.11
N ASP A 441 -18.35 1.33 -1.06
CA ASP A 441 -18.57 2.59 -1.79
C ASP A 441 -17.27 3.36 -2.07
N GLU A 442 -16.21 2.62 -2.39
CA GLU A 442 -14.92 3.16 -2.80
C GLU A 442 -15.10 4.04 -4.04
N ARG A 443 -14.49 5.21 -4.01
CA ARG A 443 -14.70 6.22 -5.04
C ARG A 443 -13.65 7.31 -5.04
N VAL A 444 -13.40 7.92 -6.21
CA VAL A 444 -12.49 9.06 -6.35
C VAL A 444 -13.15 10.21 -7.11
N PRO A 445 -13.06 11.45 -6.62
CA PRO A 445 -13.51 12.62 -7.37
C PRO A 445 -12.64 12.88 -8.62
N VAL A 446 -13.25 13.15 -9.75
CA VAL A 446 -12.53 13.55 -10.98
C VAL A 446 -11.68 14.82 -10.75
N SER A 447 -12.14 15.72 -9.88
CA SER A 447 -11.36 16.91 -9.48
C SER A 447 -10.05 16.56 -8.77
N ALA A 448 -10.00 15.45 -8.03
CA ALA A 448 -8.78 14.97 -7.39
C ALA A 448 -7.80 14.42 -8.44
N LEU A 449 -8.28 13.69 -9.44
CA LEU A 449 -7.46 13.23 -10.58
C LEU A 449 -6.98 14.42 -11.44
N ALA A 450 -7.85 15.43 -11.66
CA ALA A 450 -7.50 16.65 -12.40
C ALA A 450 -6.37 17.43 -11.72
N PHE A 451 -6.28 17.38 -10.39
CA PHE A 451 -5.16 17.93 -9.63
C PHE A 451 -3.92 17.01 -9.73
N GLY A 452 -4.12 15.71 -9.54
CA GLY A 452 -3.01 14.75 -9.36
C GLY A 452 -2.26 14.46 -10.65
N LEU A 453 -2.97 14.29 -11.77
CA LEU A 453 -2.37 13.90 -13.03
C LEU A 453 -1.25 14.88 -13.50
N PRO A 454 -1.44 16.21 -13.51
CA PRO A 454 -0.37 17.15 -13.86
C PRO A 454 0.78 17.17 -12.84
N VAL A 455 0.50 16.97 -11.54
CA VAL A 455 1.52 16.89 -10.49
C VAL A 455 2.41 15.67 -10.70
N LEU A 456 1.82 14.51 -10.93
CA LEU A 456 2.58 13.27 -11.23
C LEU A 456 3.40 13.44 -12.52
N ALA A 457 2.79 13.98 -13.57
CA ALA A 457 3.45 14.20 -14.86
C ALA A 457 4.66 15.14 -14.73
N GLU A 458 4.56 16.20 -13.93
CA GLU A 458 5.66 17.12 -13.66
C GLU A 458 6.83 16.42 -12.96
N VAL A 459 6.56 15.63 -11.92
CA VAL A 459 7.59 14.87 -11.21
C VAL A 459 8.30 13.91 -12.15
N VAL A 460 7.55 13.12 -12.91
CA VAL A 460 8.11 12.14 -13.86
C VAL A 460 8.93 12.84 -14.95
N ALA A 461 8.41 13.92 -15.54
CA ALA A 461 9.11 14.67 -16.58
C ALA A 461 10.42 15.27 -16.06
N ARG A 462 10.39 15.95 -14.91
CA ARG A 462 11.60 16.57 -14.33
C ARG A 462 12.65 15.55 -13.95
N TYR A 463 12.23 14.36 -13.48
CA TYR A 463 13.16 13.30 -13.08
C TYR A 463 13.70 12.51 -14.27
N ALA A 464 12.92 12.33 -15.34
CA ALA A 464 13.30 11.43 -16.43
C ALA A 464 13.83 12.14 -17.68
N ALA A 465 13.43 13.39 -17.94
CA ALA A 465 13.82 14.08 -19.16
C ALA A 465 15.21 14.73 -19.08
N ARG A 466 15.77 15.04 -20.25
CA ARG A 466 17.01 15.82 -20.38
C ARG A 466 16.71 17.29 -20.02
N PRO A 467 17.64 17.97 -19.30
CA PRO A 467 17.48 19.36 -18.90
C PRO A 467 17.44 20.33 -20.09
#